data_117dd0dae22318d1406b83a9256e8f08
#
_entry.id   117dd0dae22318d1406b83a9256e8f08
#
_cell.length_a   1.000
_cell.length_b   1.000
_cell.length_c   1.000
_cell.angle_alpha   90.00
_cell.angle_beta   90.00
_cell.angle_gamma   90.00
#
_symmetry.space_group_name_H-M   'P 1'
#
loop_
_entity.id
_entity.type
_entity.pdbx_description
1 polymer ?
#
loop_
_entity_poly.entity_id
_entity_poly.type
_entity_poly.pdbx_seq_one_letter_code
_entity_poly.pdbx_strand_id
1 'polypeptide(L)'
;MTACEETPLAKTTKTTTKPVTVKQATFELLRAFGIKKVFGNPGSTELPFLSDWPDDIDYVLGLQEASVVGMADGYAQATRNAGFVNLHSAAGVGNALGNIYTAHRNQTPLVITAGQQARAILPLQAFLYAERASEFPRPYVKYSVEPARPEDVPGAIARAYYTAMQPPCGPTFVSIPIDDWMHPAQPVSARKVSRELGPDRAAMDELVAALTAARNPALVVGPGVDRAGCATLMVQLAERAKAGVWVSPFSARCSFPERHPLFQGFLHASPGQLSDALKPHDLVVVIGAPVFTFHVEGHAAIFDGATAIYQITDDADGAAVPPISTSIIATMRPALSLLLELLPETKRAAPQARVLPEAPKPSDPIPVDYLLHTLGQALPAGAALVEEIPSHRPLMHKFMPMPGADSFYTMSSGGLGYSLPAAVGMALGRPKDRIVCLIGDGSAMYSLQALWTAAQRRLPMTVVVINNSGYGAMRSFSQVMQVRNVPGLELPGLDFVKLAEGMGCEAVRVSRSAELPAALARGLAHDGPSLVEVMVDSAVPLLYAQKS
;
A
#
# COMPACT_ATOMS: atom_id res chain seq x y z
N MET A 1 -22.55 54.04 29.55
CA MET A 1 -21.08 53.98 29.73
C MET A 1 -20.82 52.88 30.75
N THR A 2 -20.66 51.65 30.29
CA THR A 2 -20.31 50.49 31.09
C THR A 2 -18.89 50.06 30.71
N ALA A 3 -17.97 50.12 31.64
CA ALA A 3 -16.57 49.79 31.46
C ALA A 3 -16.41 48.29 31.18
N CYS A 4 -15.71 47.94 30.10
CA CYS A 4 -15.21 46.61 29.86
C CYS A 4 -13.98 46.38 30.76
N GLU A 5 -14.07 45.45 31.72
CA GLU A 5 -12.92 44.95 32.44
C GLU A 5 -12.05 44.09 31.50
N GLU A 6 -10.82 44.53 31.31
CA GLU A 6 -9.79 43.75 30.61
C GLU A 6 -9.31 42.60 31.52
N THR A 7 -9.59 41.38 31.09
CA THR A 7 -9.02 40.15 31.72
C THR A 7 -7.53 40.04 31.34
N PRO A 8 -6.60 39.92 32.31
CA PRO A 8 -5.17 39.84 31.97
C PRO A 8 -4.85 38.54 31.20
N LEU A 9 -4.25 38.71 30.04
CA LEU A 9 -3.63 37.62 29.27
C LEU A 9 -2.61 36.84 30.13
N ALA A 10 -2.83 35.56 30.30
CA ALA A 10 -1.93 34.67 31.01
C ALA A 10 -0.52 34.76 30.41
N LYS A 11 0.46 35.14 31.22
CA LYS A 11 1.88 35.15 30.88
C LYS A 11 2.31 33.72 30.56
N THR A 12 2.48 33.39 29.29
CA THR A 12 3.16 32.18 28.84
C THR A 12 4.61 32.24 29.31
N THR A 13 4.93 31.47 30.34
CA THR A 13 6.32 31.21 30.75
C THR A 13 7.03 30.52 29.59
N LYS A 14 7.87 31.26 28.88
CA LYS A 14 8.83 30.71 27.92
C LYS A 14 9.82 29.86 28.72
N THR A 15 9.61 28.55 28.76
CA THR A 15 10.65 27.60 29.17
C THR A 15 11.76 27.68 28.13
N THR A 16 12.85 28.38 28.43
CA THR A 16 14.07 28.41 27.63
C THR A 16 14.75 27.04 27.74
N THR A 17 14.36 26.10 26.89
CA THR A 17 15.10 24.85 26.72
C THR A 17 16.46 25.20 26.11
N LYS A 18 17.54 24.54 26.60
CA LYS A 18 18.88 24.71 26.00
C LYS A 18 18.82 24.31 24.53
N PRO A 19 19.49 25.08 23.63
CA PRO A 19 19.55 24.72 22.22
C PRO A 19 20.25 23.36 22.08
N VAL A 20 19.67 22.49 21.26
CA VAL A 20 20.21 21.19 20.85
C VAL A 20 20.61 21.29 19.36
N THR A 21 21.27 20.29 18.81
CA THR A 21 21.52 20.28 17.36
C THR A 21 20.23 19.89 16.60
N VAL A 22 20.14 20.26 15.31
CA VAL A 22 19.07 19.81 14.40
C VAL A 22 18.93 18.28 14.45
N LYS A 23 20.06 17.55 14.44
CA LYS A 23 20.10 16.09 14.56
C LYS A 23 19.44 15.61 15.86
N GLN A 24 19.82 16.18 17.02
CA GLN A 24 19.26 15.81 18.31
C GLN A 24 17.75 16.11 18.36
N ALA A 25 17.32 17.29 17.92
CA ALA A 25 15.91 17.66 17.85
C ALA A 25 15.11 16.70 16.93
N THR A 26 15.73 16.25 15.83
CA THR A 26 15.11 15.26 14.94
C THR A 26 14.92 13.91 15.64
N PHE A 27 15.92 13.38 16.32
CA PHE A 27 15.77 12.12 17.06
C PHE A 27 14.73 12.20 18.19
N GLU A 28 14.64 13.32 18.89
CA GLU A 28 13.57 13.56 19.87
C GLU A 28 12.18 13.50 19.22
N LEU A 29 12.01 14.11 18.04
CA LEU A 29 10.77 14.02 17.27
C LEU A 29 10.45 12.60 16.83
N LEU A 30 11.43 11.84 16.31
CA LEU A 30 11.21 10.45 15.90
C LEU A 30 10.70 9.60 17.06
N ARG A 31 11.30 9.75 18.26
CA ARG A 31 10.84 9.10 19.49
C ARG A 31 9.42 9.50 19.86
N ALA A 32 9.13 10.80 19.84
CA ALA A 32 7.81 11.35 20.20
C ALA A 32 6.72 10.89 19.21
N PHE A 33 7.06 10.63 17.94
CA PHE A 33 6.16 10.06 16.92
C PHE A 33 6.08 8.54 16.96
N GLY A 34 6.83 7.86 17.83
CA GLY A 34 6.87 6.41 17.92
C GLY A 34 7.57 5.74 16.75
N ILE A 35 8.42 6.47 16.01
CA ILE A 35 9.23 5.95 14.91
C ILE A 35 10.44 5.24 15.51
N LYS A 36 10.49 3.93 15.34
CA LYS A 36 11.54 3.06 15.88
C LYS A 36 12.55 2.59 14.85
N LYS A 37 12.26 2.81 13.56
CA LYS A 37 13.11 2.37 12.45
C LYS A 37 13.25 3.47 11.42
N VAL A 38 14.48 3.63 10.92
CA VAL A 38 14.82 4.47 9.77
C VAL A 38 15.33 3.58 8.67
N PHE A 39 14.74 3.69 7.49
CA PHE A 39 15.13 2.93 6.31
C PHE A 39 16.02 3.79 5.42
N GLY A 40 17.17 3.28 4.98
CA GLY A 40 18.06 4.08 4.18
C GLY A 40 19.10 3.28 3.39
N ASN A 41 19.68 3.98 2.41
CA ASN A 41 20.90 3.64 1.73
C ASN A 41 21.79 4.89 1.77
N PRO A 42 22.84 4.92 2.61
CA PRO A 42 23.55 6.16 2.90
C PRO A 42 24.53 6.56 1.81
N GLY A 43 24.69 7.87 1.64
CA GLY A 43 25.80 8.47 0.91
C GLY A 43 26.54 9.50 1.77
N SER A 44 27.42 10.29 1.15
CA SER A 44 28.27 11.24 1.88
C SER A 44 27.48 12.36 2.56
N THR A 45 26.35 12.80 1.98
CA THR A 45 25.55 13.90 2.51
C THR A 45 24.73 13.52 3.75
N GLU A 46 24.59 12.23 4.04
CA GLU A 46 23.86 11.70 5.21
C GLU A 46 24.77 11.41 6.42
N LEU A 47 26.10 11.37 6.23
CA LEU A 47 27.03 10.97 7.30
C LEU A 47 26.88 11.77 8.60
N PRO A 48 26.69 13.11 8.61
CA PRO A 48 26.48 13.83 9.86
C PRO A 48 25.20 13.43 10.59
N PHE A 49 24.14 13.11 9.88
CA PHE A 49 22.91 12.56 10.48
C PHE A 49 23.16 11.17 11.09
N LEU A 50 23.90 10.34 10.38
CA LEU A 50 24.15 8.94 10.76
C LEU A 50 25.24 8.77 11.81
N SER A 51 26.10 9.79 12.05
CA SER A 51 27.13 9.71 13.09
C SER A 51 26.51 9.52 14.48
N ASP A 52 27.19 8.83 15.40
CA ASP A 52 26.71 8.59 16.77
C ASP A 52 25.23 8.18 16.80
N TRP A 53 24.89 7.17 16.03
CA TRP A 53 23.50 6.69 15.89
C TRP A 53 22.94 6.18 17.20
N PRO A 54 21.71 6.56 17.62
CA PRO A 54 21.16 6.16 18.89
C PRO A 54 20.72 4.68 18.89
N ASP A 55 21.00 3.97 19.98
CA ASP A 55 20.69 2.52 20.12
C ASP A 55 19.20 2.19 20.09
N ASP A 56 18.34 3.15 20.41
CA ASP A 56 16.88 2.96 20.52
C ASP A 56 16.14 3.15 19.18
N ILE A 57 16.85 3.54 18.12
CA ILE A 57 16.30 3.67 16.75
C ILE A 57 17.10 2.75 15.83
N ASP A 58 16.43 1.76 15.30
CA ASP A 58 17.06 0.79 14.38
C ASP A 58 17.23 1.38 12.96
N TYR A 59 18.45 1.31 12.42
CA TYR A 59 18.71 1.67 11.03
C TYR A 59 18.63 0.43 10.15
N VAL A 60 17.68 0.43 9.21
CA VAL A 60 17.46 -0.67 8.26
C VAL A 60 18.12 -0.32 6.93
N LEU A 61 19.26 -0.95 6.67
CA LEU A 61 19.97 -0.78 5.41
C LEU A 61 19.27 -1.54 4.28
N GLY A 62 19.00 -0.85 3.18
CA GLY A 62 18.64 -1.45 1.90
C GLY A 62 19.73 -1.17 0.87
N LEU A 63 19.99 -2.11 -0.04
CA LEU A 63 21.07 -1.99 -1.03
C LEU A 63 20.66 -1.24 -2.30
N GLN A 64 19.40 -0.75 -2.35
CA GLN A 64 18.86 0.01 -3.48
C GLN A 64 17.66 0.83 -2.98
N GLU A 65 17.57 2.09 -3.39
CA GLU A 65 16.65 3.07 -2.79
C GLU A 65 15.16 2.80 -3.05
N ALA A 66 14.80 2.22 -4.20
CA ALA A 66 13.43 1.77 -4.40
C ALA A 66 13.04 0.67 -3.39
N SER A 67 13.97 -0.26 -3.11
CA SER A 67 13.79 -1.28 -2.07
C SER A 67 13.69 -0.65 -0.67
N VAL A 68 14.47 0.39 -0.39
CA VAL A 68 14.38 1.15 0.88
C VAL A 68 12.98 1.73 1.08
N VAL A 69 12.45 2.41 0.07
CA VAL A 69 11.10 3.00 0.13
C VAL A 69 10.02 1.92 0.22
N GLY A 70 10.15 0.82 -0.54
CA GLY A 70 9.22 -0.33 -0.45
C GLY A 70 9.22 -0.98 0.93
N MET A 71 10.38 -1.15 1.58
CA MET A 71 10.47 -1.63 2.96
C MET A 71 9.80 -0.68 3.95
N ALA A 72 10.04 0.63 3.82
CA ALA A 72 9.39 1.64 4.65
C ALA A 72 7.87 1.64 4.46
N ASP A 73 7.37 1.46 3.23
CA ASP A 73 5.94 1.33 2.92
C ASP A 73 5.33 0.11 3.63
N GLY A 74 5.89 -1.08 3.44
CA GLY A 74 5.42 -2.29 4.12
C GLY A 74 5.42 -2.17 5.65
N TYR A 75 6.46 -1.56 6.21
CA TYR A 75 6.56 -1.29 7.65
C TYR A 75 5.50 -0.29 8.14
N ALA A 76 5.28 0.79 7.39
CA ALA A 76 4.26 1.79 7.70
C ALA A 76 2.85 1.17 7.68
N GLN A 77 2.55 0.32 6.70
CA GLN A 77 1.29 -0.39 6.62
C GLN A 77 1.09 -1.38 7.79
N ALA A 78 2.14 -2.10 8.16
CA ALA A 78 2.12 -3.05 9.28
C ALA A 78 1.93 -2.39 10.65
N THR A 79 2.56 -1.24 10.86
CA THR A 79 2.54 -0.51 12.14
C THR A 79 1.43 0.55 12.23
N ARG A 80 0.76 0.86 11.11
CA ARG A 80 -0.23 1.94 10.99
C ARG A 80 0.32 3.30 11.44
N ASN A 81 1.63 3.52 11.25
CA ASN A 81 2.35 4.76 11.52
C ASN A 81 3.19 5.15 10.32
N ALA A 82 3.71 6.39 10.27
CA ALA A 82 4.56 6.80 9.16
C ALA A 82 5.89 6.03 9.15
N GLY A 83 6.30 5.54 7.97
CA GLY A 83 7.66 5.06 7.75
C GLY A 83 8.61 6.24 7.59
N PHE A 84 9.81 6.15 8.16
CA PHE A 84 10.84 7.18 8.00
C PHE A 84 11.95 6.68 7.08
N VAL A 85 12.23 7.46 6.03
CA VAL A 85 13.18 7.12 4.96
C VAL A 85 14.28 8.17 4.88
N ASN A 86 15.53 7.74 4.71
CA ASN A 86 16.66 8.61 4.47
C ASN A 86 17.40 8.19 3.19
N LEU A 87 17.42 9.07 2.19
CA LEU A 87 17.97 8.83 0.86
C LEU A 87 19.17 9.73 0.56
N HIS A 88 20.00 9.32 -0.41
CA HIS A 88 21.16 10.08 -0.84
C HIS A 88 20.83 11.01 -2.00
N SER A 89 20.69 12.32 -1.71
CA SER A 89 20.63 13.39 -2.71
C SER A 89 19.64 13.10 -3.87
N ALA A 90 19.83 13.72 -5.02
CA ALA A 90 19.00 13.50 -6.22
C ALA A 90 19.09 12.05 -6.74
N ALA A 91 20.28 11.43 -6.68
CA ALA A 91 20.48 10.07 -7.19
C ALA A 91 19.63 9.05 -6.44
N GLY A 92 19.65 9.08 -5.11
CA GLY A 92 18.83 8.18 -4.29
C GLY A 92 17.33 8.44 -4.44
N VAL A 93 16.92 9.71 -4.52
CA VAL A 93 15.52 10.05 -4.78
C VAL A 93 15.09 9.55 -6.17
N GLY A 94 15.93 9.72 -7.18
CA GLY A 94 15.67 9.24 -8.55
C GLY A 94 15.47 7.73 -8.62
N ASN A 95 16.36 6.98 -7.97
CA ASN A 95 16.24 5.51 -7.88
C ASN A 95 14.96 5.07 -7.13
N ALA A 96 14.46 5.89 -6.20
CA ALA A 96 13.29 5.59 -5.36
C ALA A 96 11.95 6.00 -5.97
N LEU A 97 11.91 6.83 -7.04
CA LEU A 97 10.68 7.47 -7.54
C LEU A 97 9.55 6.48 -7.84
N GLY A 98 9.87 5.30 -8.39
CA GLY A 98 8.85 4.26 -8.65
C GLY A 98 8.11 3.82 -7.40
N ASN A 99 8.81 3.60 -6.28
CA ASN A 99 8.20 3.20 -5.02
C ASN A 99 7.65 4.40 -4.22
N ILE A 100 8.15 5.63 -4.43
CA ILE A 100 7.48 6.86 -3.94
C ILE A 100 6.10 7.01 -4.59
N TYR A 101 6.01 6.80 -5.92
CA TYR A 101 4.73 6.77 -6.64
C TYR A 101 3.81 5.67 -6.11
N THR A 102 4.35 4.48 -5.85
CA THR A 102 3.57 3.36 -5.28
C THR A 102 3.04 3.70 -3.89
N ALA A 103 3.85 4.28 -3.00
CA ALA A 103 3.42 4.75 -1.68
C ALA A 103 2.31 5.82 -1.77
N HIS A 104 2.42 6.72 -2.75
CA HIS A 104 1.38 7.71 -3.04
C HIS A 104 0.06 7.04 -3.44
N ARG A 105 0.10 6.07 -4.36
CA ARG A 105 -1.09 5.34 -4.83
C ARG A 105 -1.69 4.44 -3.75
N ASN A 106 -0.86 3.83 -2.90
CA ASN A 106 -1.28 3.05 -1.74
C ASN A 106 -1.81 3.92 -0.59
N GLN A 107 -1.62 5.24 -0.68
CA GLN A 107 -1.89 6.19 0.41
C GLN A 107 -1.15 5.77 1.70
N THR A 108 0.11 5.36 1.56
CA THR A 108 0.96 4.98 2.70
C THR A 108 1.69 6.20 3.24
N PRO A 109 1.59 6.49 4.55
CA PRO A 109 2.29 7.62 5.14
C PRO A 109 3.79 7.35 5.20
N LEU A 110 4.59 8.18 4.53
CA LEU A 110 6.05 8.17 4.59
C LEU A 110 6.58 9.57 4.85
N VAL A 111 7.62 9.68 5.69
CA VAL A 111 8.45 10.88 5.82
C VAL A 111 9.79 10.55 5.16
N ILE A 112 10.06 11.15 4.01
CA ILE A 112 11.27 10.92 3.24
C ILE A 112 12.17 12.12 3.43
N THR A 113 13.40 11.89 3.90
CA THR A 113 14.47 12.88 3.91
C THR A 113 15.51 12.53 2.86
N ALA A 114 16.12 13.52 2.25
CA ALA A 114 17.28 13.33 1.38
C ALA A 114 18.33 14.38 1.67
N GLY A 115 19.60 13.97 1.61
CA GLY A 115 20.70 14.90 1.78
C GLY A 115 20.85 15.86 0.59
N GLN A 116 21.42 17.02 0.86
CA GLN A 116 21.81 18.03 -0.10
C GLN A 116 23.25 18.47 0.22
N GLN A 117 23.94 19.08 -0.71
CA GLN A 117 25.26 19.67 -0.48
C GLN A 117 25.20 20.83 0.51
N ALA A 118 26.38 21.13 1.13
CA ALA A 118 26.48 22.23 2.09
C ALA A 118 26.03 23.57 1.50
N ARG A 119 25.31 24.35 2.28
CA ARG A 119 24.71 25.63 1.85
C ARG A 119 25.72 26.57 1.17
N ALA A 120 26.95 26.62 1.67
CA ALA A 120 28.00 27.49 1.14
C ALA A 120 28.40 27.17 -0.30
N ILE A 121 28.26 25.92 -0.75
CA ILE A 121 28.65 25.46 -2.09
C ILE A 121 27.47 25.21 -3.02
N LEU A 122 26.21 25.30 -2.54
CA LEU A 122 25.04 25.18 -3.41
C LEU A 122 25.06 26.16 -4.60
N PRO A 123 25.41 27.45 -4.41
CA PRO A 123 25.50 28.40 -5.54
C PRO A 123 26.56 28.04 -6.58
N LEU A 124 27.53 27.16 -6.23
CA LEU A 124 28.61 26.72 -7.12
C LEU A 124 28.26 25.46 -7.89
N GLN A 125 27.02 24.96 -7.79
CA GLN A 125 26.57 23.69 -8.41
C GLN A 125 27.53 22.53 -8.10
N ALA A 126 27.81 22.34 -6.82
CA ALA A 126 28.77 21.34 -6.33
C ALA A 126 28.41 19.92 -6.79
N PHE A 127 29.42 19.04 -6.83
CA PHE A 127 29.21 17.62 -7.14
C PHE A 127 28.15 17.01 -6.19
N LEU A 128 27.21 16.22 -6.73
CA LEU A 128 26.02 15.69 -6.05
C LEU A 128 24.97 16.75 -5.64
N TYR A 129 25.08 17.96 -6.15
CA TYR A 129 24.04 18.98 -6.00
C TYR A 129 22.70 18.51 -6.59
N ALA A 130 21.65 18.60 -5.81
CA ALA A 130 20.30 18.32 -6.26
C ALA A 130 19.64 19.64 -6.68
N GLU A 131 19.59 19.91 -7.99
CA GLU A 131 18.84 21.05 -8.52
C GLU A 131 17.35 20.87 -8.24
N ARG A 132 16.71 21.91 -7.69
CA ARG A 132 15.27 21.88 -7.33
C ARG A 132 14.89 20.65 -6.48
N ALA A 133 15.70 20.33 -5.48
CA ALA A 133 15.56 19.12 -4.67
C ALA A 133 14.10 18.89 -4.19
N SER A 134 13.40 19.95 -3.73
CA SER A 134 12.03 19.86 -3.26
C SER A 134 10.97 19.64 -4.36
N GLU A 135 11.31 19.86 -5.64
CA GLU A 135 10.41 19.61 -6.77
C GLU A 135 10.57 18.19 -7.32
N PHE A 136 11.74 17.55 -7.09
CA PHE A 136 12.10 16.30 -7.73
C PHE A 136 11.11 15.14 -7.48
N PRO A 137 10.60 14.88 -6.25
CA PRO A 137 9.61 13.83 -6.03
C PRO A 137 8.17 14.25 -6.35
N ARG A 138 7.91 15.49 -6.74
CA ARG A 138 6.57 15.94 -7.12
C ARG A 138 6.15 15.35 -8.47
N PRO A 139 4.84 15.11 -8.70
CA PRO A 139 3.70 15.41 -7.82
C PRO A 139 3.37 14.32 -6.79
N TYR A 140 4.20 13.31 -6.61
CA TYR A 140 3.90 12.08 -5.85
C TYR A 140 4.13 12.19 -4.35
N VAL A 141 4.33 13.40 -3.83
CA VAL A 141 4.43 13.70 -2.40
C VAL A 141 3.46 14.81 -1.99
N LYS A 142 2.79 14.65 -0.85
CA LYS A 142 1.79 15.60 -0.33
C LYS A 142 2.40 16.91 0.14
N TYR A 143 3.64 16.86 0.63
CA TYR A 143 4.40 18.00 1.10
C TYR A 143 5.86 17.82 0.71
N SER A 144 6.49 18.87 0.24
CA SER A 144 7.88 18.83 -0.18
C SER A 144 8.55 20.16 0.07
N VAL A 145 9.69 20.17 0.76
CA VAL A 145 10.42 21.38 1.13
C VAL A 145 11.91 21.13 1.27
N GLU A 146 12.72 22.13 0.96
CA GLU A 146 14.06 22.35 1.46
C GLU A 146 14.01 23.56 2.39
N PRO A 147 14.21 23.41 3.71
CA PRO A 147 14.10 24.51 4.66
C PRO A 147 15.12 25.61 4.37
N ALA A 148 14.68 26.87 4.44
CA ALA A 148 15.55 28.01 4.14
C ALA A 148 16.71 28.14 5.15
N ARG A 149 16.52 27.69 6.39
CA ARG A 149 17.50 27.78 7.47
C ARG A 149 17.62 26.46 8.22
N PRO A 150 18.80 26.13 8.77
CA PRO A 150 19.00 24.89 9.53
C PRO A 150 18.04 24.72 10.70
N GLU A 151 17.78 25.77 11.47
CA GLU A 151 16.89 25.72 12.64
C GLU A 151 15.43 25.40 12.31
N ASP A 152 15.01 25.52 11.04
CA ASP A 152 13.66 25.21 10.57
C ASP A 152 13.48 23.71 10.24
N VAL A 153 14.57 22.92 10.13
CA VAL A 153 14.55 21.51 9.75
C VAL A 153 13.68 20.65 10.68
N PRO A 154 13.80 20.72 12.03
CA PRO A 154 12.94 19.93 12.91
C PRO A 154 11.45 20.25 12.73
N GLY A 155 11.11 21.52 12.55
CA GLY A 155 9.74 21.96 12.26
C GLY A 155 9.20 21.44 10.93
N ALA A 156 10.05 21.39 9.89
CA ALA A 156 9.70 20.84 8.58
C ALA A 156 9.46 19.32 8.65
N ILE A 157 10.29 18.58 9.39
CA ILE A 157 10.11 17.12 9.62
C ILE A 157 8.81 16.88 10.40
N ALA A 158 8.52 17.67 11.44
CA ALA A 158 7.26 17.54 12.19
C ALA A 158 6.05 17.81 11.27
N ARG A 159 6.09 18.83 10.43
CA ARG A 159 5.06 19.14 9.45
C ARG A 159 4.92 18.00 8.43
N ALA A 160 6.03 17.44 7.95
CA ALA A 160 6.04 16.31 7.03
C ALA A 160 5.30 15.11 7.63
N TYR A 161 5.61 14.76 8.88
CA TYR A 161 4.94 13.67 9.60
C TYR A 161 3.43 13.90 9.70
N TYR A 162 3.00 15.07 10.19
CA TYR A 162 1.56 15.35 10.33
C TYR A 162 0.85 15.31 8.98
N THR A 163 1.47 15.86 7.92
CA THR A 163 0.90 15.86 6.57
C THR A 163 0.84 14.45 5.98
N ALA A 164 1.88 13.62 6.20
CA ALA A 164 1.87 12.23 5.74
C ALA A 164 0.72 11.42 6.36
N MET A 165 0.45 11.66 7.65
CA MET A 165 -0.57 10.95 8.43
C MET A 165 -1.99 11.48 8.25
N GLN A 166 -2.20 12.62 7.60
CA GLN A 166 -3.55 13.17 7.32
C GLN A 166 -4.23 12.39 6.19
N PRO A 167 -5.50 12.01 6.32
CA PRO A 167 -6.27 11.42 5.23
C PRO A 167 -6.48 12.40 4.05
N PRO A 168 -6.39 11.93 2.82
CA PRO A 168 -5.78 10.67 2.42
C PRO A 168 -4.28 10.66 2.77
N CYS A 169 -3.81 9.61 3.47
CA CYS A 169 -2.40 9.50 3.83
C CYS A 169 -1.50 9.45 2.59
N GLY A 170 -0.20 9.69 2.76
CA GLY A 170 0.74 9.60 1.64
C GLY A 170 2.14 10.09 1.99
N PRO A 171 3.11 9.92 1.08
CA PRO A 171 4.49 10.31 1.30
C PRO A 171 4.67 11.83 1.34
N THR A 172 5.70 12.25 2.08
CA THR A 172 6.19 13.64 2.17
C THR A 172 7.71 13.66 2.03
N PHE A 173 8.27 14.81 1.71
CA PHE A 173 9.70 14.93 1.41
C PHE A 173 10.31 16.18 2.04
N VAL A 174 11.53 16.02 2.60
CA VAL A 174 12.35 17.12 3.14
C VAL A 174 13.78 16.96 2.65
N SER A 175 14.27 17.89 1.84
CA SER A 175 15.69 17.99 1.47
C SER A 175 16.45 18.71 2.57
N ILE A 176 17.62 18.18 2.98
CA ILE A 176 18.36 18.70 4.13
C ILE A 176 19.84 18.83 3.77
N PRO A 177 20.37 20.06 3.69
CA PRO A 177 21.81 20.28 3.49
C PRO A 177 22.66 19.60 4.57
N ILE A 178 23.81 19.04 4.14
CA ILE A 178 24.71 18.25 4.99
C ILE A 178 25.16 18.99 6.24
N ASP A 179 25.41 20.29 6.14
CA ASP A 179 25.89 21.13 7.24
C ASP A 179 24.80 21.50 8.25
N ASP A 180 23.51 21.36 7.91
CA ASP A 180 22.39 21.70 8.79
C ASP A 180 22.33 20.83 10.05
N TRP A 181 22.70 19.57 9.96
CA TRP A 181 22.52 18.58 11.04
C TRP A 181 23.20 18.96 12.36
N MET A 182 24.32 19.64 12.28
CA MET A 182 25.13 20.04 13.44
C MET A 182 24.82 21.47 13.92
N HIS A 183 23.99 22.22 13.20
CA HIS A 183 23.57 23.55 13.62
C HIS A 183 22.68 23.50 14.87
N PRO A 184 22.74 24.55 15.72
CA PRO A 184 21.82 24.70 16.85
C PRO A 184 20.36 24.84 16.38
N ALA A 185 19.45 24.17 17.07
CA ALA A 185 18.01 24.30 16.87
C ALA A 185 17.27 24.29 18.21
N GLN A 186 16.02 24.74 18.20
CA GLN A 186 15.13 24.55 19.34
C GLN A 186 14.40 23.21 19.22
N PRO A 187 14.23 22.46 20.30
CA PRO A 187 13.37 21.27 20.31
C PRO A 187 11.96 21.60 19.86
N VAL A 188 11.38 20.75 19.04
CA VAL A 188 9.99 20.86 18.59
C VAL A 188 9.15 19.84 19.33
N SER A 189 8.17 20.28 20.09
CA SER A 189 7.27 19.38 20.82
C SER A 189 6.27 18.72 19.87
N ALA A 190 6.13 17.40 19.98
CA ALA A 190 5.07 16.69 19.29
C ALA A 190 3.69 17.12 19.85
N ARG A 191 2.72 17.27 18.94
CA ARG A 191 1.33 17.63 19.28
C ARG A 191 0.37 16.57 18.78
N LYS A 192 -0.80 16.47 19.39
CA LYS A 192 -1.89 15.62 18.92
C LYS A 192 -2.65 16.34 17.80
N VAL A 193 -2.89 15.66 16.70
CA VAL A 193 -3.77 16.12 15.61
C VAL A 193 -4.88 15.07 15.46
N SER A 194 -6.14 15.50 15.60
CA SER A 194 -7.29 14.66 15.26
C SER A 194 -7.37 14.52 13.74
N ARG A 195 -7.57 13.31 13.26
CA ARG A 195 -7.57 12.99 11.83
C ARG A 195 -8.90 12.43 11.34
N GLU A 196 -9.86 12.28 12.23
CA GLU A 196 -11.20 11.82 11.86
C GLU A 196 -12.06 12.99 11.41
N LEU A 197 -12.70 12.82 10.26
CA LEU A 197 -13.65 13.75 9.64
C LEU A 197 -15.02 13.11 9.65
N GLY A 198 -15.98 13.75 10.33
CA GLY A 198 -17.39 13.31 10.33
C GLY A 198 -18.03 13.58 8.97
N PRO A 199 -18.97 12.72 8.54
CA PRO A 199 -19.72 12.95 7.30
C PRO A 199 -20.77 14.03 7.48
N ASP A 200 -21.18 14.66 6.36
CA ASP A 200 -22.36 15.51 6.33
C ASP A 200 -23.62 14.71 6.69
N ARG A 201 -24.38 15.19 7.67
CA ARG A 201 -25.53 14.47 8.21
C ARG A 201 -26.66 14.36 7.20
N ALA A 202 -26.95 15.41 6.43
CA ALA A 202 -28.03 15.41 5.46
C ALA A 202 -27.73 14.43 4.32
N ALA A 203 -26.50 14.40 3.82
CA ALA A 203 -26.06 13.44 2.81
C ALA A 203 -26.11 11.99 3.33
N MET A 204 -25.83 11.76 4.62
CA MET A 204 -25.98 10.44 5.23
C MET A 204 -27.43 10.02 5.37
N ASP A 205 -28.33 10.92 5.74
CA ASP A 205 -29.76 10.64 5.82
C ASP A 205 -30.33 10.29 4.42
N GLU A 206 -29.90 10.95 3.35
CA GLU A 206 -30.22 10.60 1.96
C GLU A 206 -29.73 9.20 1.57
N LEU A 207 -28.47 8.88 1.90
CA LEU A 207 -27.91 7.56 1.66
C LEU A 207 -28.67 6.45 2.42
N VAL A 208 -29.03 6.70 3.69
CA VAL A 208 -29.83 5.76 4.49
C VAL A 208 -31.21 5.54 3.86
N ALA A 209 -31.86 6.61 3.40
CA ALA A 209 -33.16 6.51 2.69
C ALA A 209 -33.01 5.68 1.40
N ALA A 210 -31.95 5.93 0.61
CA ALA A 210 -31.66 5.17 -0.61
C ALA A 210 -31.41 3.69 -0.31
N LEU A 211 -30.57 3.37 0.69
CA LEU A 211 -30.28 2.00 1.11
C LEU A 211 -31.53 1.27 1.63
N THR A 212 -32.41 1.99 2.33
CA THR A 212 -33.66 1.42 2.86
C THR A 212 -34.64 1.08 1.73
N ALA A 213 -34.74 1.95 0.73
CA ALA A 213 -35.65 1.79 -0.40
C ALA A 213 -35.14 0.80 -1.46
N ALA A 214 -33.82 0.61 -1.57
CA ALA A 214 -33.22 -0.25 -2.58
C ALA A 214 -33.69 -1.70 -2.47
N ARG A 215 -33.93 -2.34 -3.61
CA ARG A 215 -34.35 -3.76 -3.68
C ARG A 215 -33.13 -4.70 -3.77
N ASN A 216 -32.08 -4.27 -4.45
CA ASN A 216 -30.86 -5.06 -4.66
C ASN A 216 -29.61 -4.17 -4.59
N PRO A 217 -29.25 -3.59 -3.42
CA PRO A 217 -28.07 -2.74 -3.30
C PRO A 217 -26.78 -3.53 -3.42
N ALA A 218 -25.73 -2.89 -3.98
CA ALA A 218 -24.35 -3.36 -3.94
C ALA A 218 -23.49 -2.42 -3.07
N LEU A 219 -22.61 -3.00 -2.26
CA LEU A 219 -21.55 -2.30 -1.56
C LEU A 219 -20.23 -2.60 -2.29
N VAL A 220 -19.54 -1.58 -2.79
CA VAL A 220 -18.23 -1.72 -3.42
C VAL A 220 -17.18 -1.21 -2.46
N VAL A 221 -16.40 -2.12 -1.90
CA VAL A 221 -15.43 -1.80 -0.84
C VAL A 221 -14.01 -1.68 -1.39
N GLY A 222 -13.22 -0.78 -0.82
CA GLY A 222 -11.84 -0.58 -1.20
C GLY A 222 -10.86 -0.53 -0.03
N PRO A 223 -9.57 -0.28 -0.31
CA PRO A 223 -8.49 -0.38 0.66
C PRO A 223 -8.63 0.57 1.85
N GLY A 224 -9.42 1.65 1.71
CA GLY A 224 -9.71 2.60 2.78
C GLY A 224 -10.38 1.96 3.99
N VAL A 225 -11.22 0.93 3.78
CA VAL A 225 -11.91 0.20 4.87
C VAL A 225 -10.90 -0.53 5.76
N ASP A 226 -9.99 -1.31 5.15
CA ASP A 226 -8.97 -2.05 5.91
C ASP A 226 -7.93 -1.12 6.53
N ARG A 227 -7.45 -0.12 5.77
CA ARG A 227 -6.49 0.89 6.25
C ARG A 227 -7.00 1.63 7.49
N ALA A 228 -8.29 1.94 7.56
CA ALA A 228 -8.92 2.55 8.72
C ALA A 228 -9.22 1.57 9.87
N GLY A 229 -8.96 0.27 9.71
CA GLY A 229 -9.30 -0.75 10.69
C GLY A 229 -10.81 -0.92 10.88
N CYS A 230 -11.59 -0.77 9.80
CA CYS A 230 -13.05 -0.76 9.82
C CYS A 230 -13.69 -2.03 9.25
N ALA A 231 -12.94 -3.12 9.05
CA ALA A 231 -13.44 -4.35 8.45
C ALA A 231 -14.65 -4.93 9.20
N THR A 232 -14.64 -4.93 10.55
CA THR A 232 -15.77 -5.42 11.35
C THR A 232 -17.03 -4.56 11.14
N LEU A 233 -16.89 -3.23 11.13
CA LEU A 233 -18.02 -2.32 10.86
C LEU A 233 -18.58 -2.55 9.44
N MET A 234 -17.68 -2.84 8.47
CA MET A 234 -18.09 -3.11 7.09
C MET A 234 -18.88 -4.42 6.97
N VAL A 235 -18.48 -5.46 7.68
CA VAL A 235 -19.23 -6.73 7.74
C VAL A 235 -20.61 -6.50 8.36
N GLN A 236 -20.67 -5.82 9.50
CA GLN A 236 -21.95 -5.48 10.16
C GLN A 236 -22.88 -4.66 9.25
N LEU A 237 -22.33 -3.70 8.50
CA LEU A 237 -23.12 -2.92 7.54
C LEU A 237 -23.66 -3.80 6.41
N ALA A 238 -22.84 -4.66 5.83
CA ALA A 238 -23.26 -5.56 4.76
C ALA A 238 -24.37 -6.51 5.22
N GLU A 239 -24.25 -7.07 6.42
CA GLU A 239 -25.25 -7.96 7.03
C GLU A 239 -26.55 -7.24 7.32
N ARG A 240 -26.48 -6.02 7.91
CA ARG A 240 -27.66 -5.21 8.21
C ARG A 240 -28.38 -4.76 6.93
N ALA A 241 -27.62 -4.34 5.92
CA ALA A 241 -28.18 -3.96 4.62
C ALA A 241 -28.60 -5.17 3.78
N LYS A 242 -28.18 -6.39 4.10
CA LYS A 242 -28.30 -7.60 3.26
C LYS A 242 -27.92 -7.32 1.82
N ALA A 243 -26.77 -6.66 1.62
CA ALA A 243 -26.25 -6.19 0.34
C ALA A 243 -25.12 -7.09 -0.15
N GLY A 244 -25.04 -7.30 -1.47
CA GLY A 244 -23.89 -7.95 -2.09
C GLY A 244 -22.64 -7.06 -1.98
N VAL A 245 -21.51 -7.67 -1.59
CA VAL A 245 -20.24 -6.94 -1.42
C VAL A 245 -19.29 -7.28 -2.56
N TRP A 246 -18.89 -6.27 -3.30
CA TRP A 246 -17.90 -6.30 -4.35
C TRP A 246 -16.62 -5.59 -3.87
N VAL A 247 -15.45 -6.05 -4.31
CA VAL A 247 -14.20 -5.31 -4.10
C VAL A 247 -13.90 -4.44 -5.32
N SER A 248 -13.50 -3.19 -5.08
CA SER A 248 -13.15 -2.24 -6.14
C SER A 248 -11.98 -2.73 -6.99
N PRO A 249 -11.89 -2.31 -8.29
CA PRO A 249 -10.72 -2.62 -9.11
C PRO A 249 -9.42 -2.17 -8.43
N PHE A 250 -8.37 -2.99 -8.53
CA PHE A 250 -7.03 -2.71 -7.97
C PHE A 250 -6.98 -2.41 -6.47
N SER A 251 -7.91 -2.94 -5.67
CA SER A 251 -7.81 -2.83 -4.22
C SER A 251 -6.48 -3.41 -3.73
N ALA A 252 -5.68 -2.58 -3.05
CA ALA A 252 -4.35 -2.98 -2.57
C ALA A 252 -4.39 -3.73 -1.24
N ARG A 253 -5.57 -3.95 -0.67
CA ARG A 253 -5.76 -4.62 0.64
C ARG A 253 -7.00 -5.50 0.62
N CYS A 254 -7.06 -6.46 1.56
CA CYS A 254 -8.27 -7.25 1.77
C CYS A 254 -9.34 -6.39 2.44
N SER A 255 -10.28 -5.91 1.65
CA SER A 255 -11.30 -4.95 2.09
C SER A 255 -12.52 -5.60 2.73
N PHE A 256 -12.70 -6.91 2.51
CA PHE A 256 -13.83 -7.70 3.03
C PHE A 256 -13.44 -9.19 3.04
N PRO A 257 -13.91 -10.01 4.01
CA PRO A 257 -13.61 -11.44 4.03
C PRO A 257 -14.16 -12.15 2.77
N GLU A 258 -13.28 -12.77 1.98
CA GLU A 258 -13.65 -13.31 0.67
C GLU A 258 -14.45 -14.62 0.72
N ARG A 259 -14.54 -15.25 1.91
CA ARG A 259 -15.40 -16.42 2.16
C ARG A 259 -16.75 -16.06 2.77
N HIS A 260 -17.00 -14.77 3.02
CA HIS A 260 -18.27 -14.32 3.59
C HIS A 260 -19.43 -14.57 2.60
N PRO A 261 -20.62 -15.02 3.05
CA PRO A 261 -21.74 -15.33 2.14
C PRO A 261 -22.20 -14.15 1.26
N LEU A 262 -22.04 -12.91 1.75
CA LEU A 262 -22.38 -11.70 0.99
C LEU A 262 -21.31 -11.26 0.00
N PHE A 263 -20.10 -11.87 0.01
CA PHE A 263 -19.03 -11.52 -0.91
C PHE A 263 -19.33 -12.01 -2.33
N GLN A 264 -19.39 -11.08 -3.30
CA GLN A 264 -19.73 -11.39 -4.68
C GLN A 264 -18.52 -11.50 -5.60
N GLY A 265 -17.37 -10.91 -5.22
CA GLY A 265 -16.14 -10.97 -5.99
C GLY A 265 -15.45 -9.62 -6.17
N PHE A 266 -14.55 -9.58 -7.15
CA PHE A 266 -13.81 -8.38 -7.53
C PHE A 266 -14.41 -7.78 -8.80
N LEU A 267 -14.59 -6.47 -8.81
CA LEU A 267 -14.97 -5.74 -10.03
C LEU A 267 -13.78 -5.70 -11.00
N HIS A 268 -14.08 -5.85 -12.27
CA HIS A 268 -13.08 -5.77 -13.32
C HIS A 268 -12.68 -4.32 -13.60
N ALA A 269 -11.41 -4.11 -13.97
CA ALA A 269 -10.91 -2.79 -14.41
C ALA A 269 -11.22 -2.51 -15.90
N SER A 270 -12.27 -3.13 -16.43
CA SER A 270 -12.84 -2.90 -17.76
C SER A 270 -14.22 -2.28 -17.59
N PRO A 271 -14.50 -1.13 -18.24
CA PRO A 271 -15.77 -0.42 -18.10
C PRO A 271 -17.00 -1.29 -18.40
N GLY A 272 -16.97 -2.08 -19.47
CA GLY A 272 -18.09 -2.95 -19.85
C GLY A 272 -18.31 -4.07 -18.83
N GLN A 273 -17.27 -4.83 -18.47
CA GLN A 273 -17.39 -5.93 -17.50
C GLN A 273 -17.79 -5.45 -16.09
N LEU A 274 -17.31 -4.28 -15.66
CA LEU A 274 -17.73 -3.67 -14.41
C LEU A 274 -19.21 -3.31 -14.46
N SER A 275 -19.66 -2.68 -15.55
CA SER A 275 -21.05 -2.30 -15.74
C SER A 275 -21.96 -3.53 -15.77
N ASP A 276 -21.56 -4.61 -16.43
CA ASP A 276 -22.32 -5.87 -16.47
C ASP A 276 -22.46 -6.49 -15.07
N ALA A 277 -21.39 -6.47 -14.27
CA ALA A 277 -21.42 -6.98 -12.90
C ALA A 277 -22.37 -6.17 -11.99
N LEU A 278 -22.44 -4.85 -12.19
CA LEU A 278 -23.27 -3.95 -11.38
C LEU A 278 -24.67 -3.72 -11.94
N LYS A 279 -24.95 -4.09 -13.19
CA LYS A 279 -26.25 -3.93 -13.86
C LYS A 279 -27.48 -4.48 -13.09
N PRO A 280 -27.37 -5.60 -12.33
CA PRO A 280 -28.49 -6.11 -11.56
C PRO A 280 -28.86 -5.25 -10.35
N HIS A 281 -28.01 -4.29 -9.96
CA HIS A 281 -28.17 -3.49 -8.75
C HIS A 281 -28.88 -2.16 -9.04
N ASP A 282 -29.83 -1.79 -8.19
CA ASP A 282 -30.56 -0.51 -8.27
C ASP A 282 -29.87 0.62 -7.48
N LEU A 283 -28.91 0.26 -6.60
CA LEU A 283 -28.09 1.17 -5.83
C LEU A 283 -26.68 0.60 -5.69
N VAL A 284 -25.66 1.44 -5.90
CA VAL A 284 -24.24 1.12 -5.67
C VAL A 284 -23.66 2.10 -4.66
N VAL A 285 -23.11 1.59 -3.55
CA VAL A 285 -22.41 2.41 -2.55
C VAL A 285 -20.94 2.03 -2.53
N VAL A 286 -20.08 2.95 -2.96
CA VAL A 286 -18.61 2.79 -2.99
C VAL A 286 -18.02 3.31 -1.69
N ILE A 287 -17.27 2.48 -0.96
CA ILE A 287 -16.79 2.77 0.40
C ILE A 287 -15.27 2.59 0.46
N GLY A 288 -14.56 3.69 0.69
CA GLY A 288 -13.10 3.71 0.81
C GLY A 288 -12.36 3.34 -0.49
N ALA A 289 -12.95 3.68 -1.63
CA ALA A 289 -12.40 3.42 -2.96
C ALA A 289 -12.77 4.54 -3.94
N PRO A 290 -12.02 4.66 -5.07
CA PRO A 290 -12.46 5.47 -6.23
C PRO A 290 -13.70 4.89 -6.92
N VAL A 291 -14.47 5.74 -7.59
CA VAL A 291 -15.63 5.39 -8.47
C VAL A 291 -15.27 5.69 -9.93
N PHE A 292 -14.78 4.82 -10.74
CA PHE A 292 -14.01 3.58 -10.57
C PHE A 292 -12.65 3.73 -11.22
N THR A 293 -11.70 2.80 -10.97
CA THR A 293 -10.42 2.81 -11.67
C THR A 293 -10.45 1.81 -12.83
N PHE A 294 -10.19 2.28 -14.05
CA PHE A 294 -10.12 1.44 -15.25
C PHE A 294 -8.69 1.28 -15.75
N HIS A 295 -8.41 0.15 -16.40
CA HIS A 295 -7.12 -0.15 -17.03
C HIS A 295 -7.21 -0.17 -18.57
N VAL A 296 -8.39 -0.43 -19.10
CA VAL A 296 -8.67 -0.44 -20.53
C VAL A 296 -9.78 0.55 -20.85
N GLU A 297 -9.79 1.06 -22.07
CA GLU A 297 -10.85 1.94 -22.56
C GLU A 297 -12.16 1.17 -22.80
N GLY A 298 -13.27 1.88 -22.87
CA GLY A 298 -14.58 1.34 -23.15
C GLY A 298 -15.70 2.20 -22.60
N HIS A 299 -16.93 1.86 -22.95
CA HIS A 299 -18.12 2.53 -22.43
C HIS A 299 -18.47 1.97 -21.03
N ALA A 300 -18.64 2.86 -20.07
CA ALA A 300 -19.06 2.51 -18.71
C ALA A 300 -20.55 2.79 -18.53
N ALA A 301 -21.40 1.87 -18.97
CA ALA A 301 -22.85 2.01 -18.89
C ALA A 301 -23.38 2.24 -17.45
N ILE A 302 -22.59 1.91 -16.44
CA ILE A 302 -22.93 2.22 -15.03
C ILE A 302 -23.10 3.74 -14.80
N PHE A 303 -22.52 4.58 -15.65
CA PHE A 303 -22.63 6.03 -15.58
C PHE A 303 -23.77 6.61 -16.44
N ASP A 304 -24.56 5.79 -17.10
CA ASP A 304 -25.71 6.26 -17.91
C ASP A 304 -26.94 6.67 -17.07
N GLY A 305 -26.81 6.63 -15.74
CA GLY A 305 -27.83 7.14 -14.81
C GLY A 305 -28.96 6.17 -14.44
N ALA A 306 -28.91 4.92 -14.90
CA ALA A 306 -29.92 3.90 -14.55
C ALA A 306 -29.78 3.39 -13.10
N THR A 307 -28.58 3.47 -12.51
CA THR A 307 -28.26 3.03 -11.15
C THR A 307 -27.82 4.24 -10.33
N ALA A 308 -28.37 4.41 -9.13
CA ALA A 308 -27.90 5.43 -8.19
C ALA A 308 -26.54 5.05 -7.62
N ILE A 309 -25.59 6.00 -7.60
CA ILE A 309 -24.22 5.78 -7.09
C ILE A 309 -23.96 6.75 -5.95
N TYR A 310 -23.58 6.21 -4.80
CA TYR A 310 -23.03 6.97 -3.68
C TYR A 310 -21.59 6.58 -3.42
N GLN A 311 -20.79 7.52 -2.92
CA GLN A 311 -19.41 7.29 -2.51
C GLN A 311 -19.19 7.81 -1.09
N ILE A 312 -18.47 7.04 -0.26
CA ILE A 312 -17.90 7.50 1.01
C ILE A 312 -16.38 7.42 0.88
N THR A 313 -15.70 8.55 0.98
CA THR A 313 -14.26 8.64 0.78
C THR A 313 -13.64 9.70 1.67
N ASP A 314 -12.38 9.51 2.08
CA ASP A 314 -11.55 10.52 2.74
C ASP A 314 -10.68 11.33 1.75
N ASP A 315 -10.81 11.04 0.46
CA ASP A 315 -10.09 11.68 -0.65
C ASP A 315 -11.01 12.69 -1.37
N ALA A 316 -10.86 13.97 -1.03
CA ALA A 316 -11.67 15.03 -1.62
C ALA A 316 -11.40 15.23 -3.12
N ASP A 317 -10.13 15.07 -3.55
CA ASP A 317 -9.77 15.17 -4.98
C ASP A 317 -10.37 13.98 -5.75
N GLY A 318 -10.28 12.78 -5.18
CA GLY A 318 -10.91 11.58 -5.74
C GLY A 318 -12.44 11.65 -5.80
N ALA A 319 -13.08 12.37 -4.88
CA ALA A 319 -14.53 12.59 -4.87
C ALA A 319 -15.01 13.47 -6.04
N ALA A 320 -14.14 14.31 -6.60
CA ALA A 320 -14.46 15.19 -7.72
C ALA A 320 -14.34 14.55 -9.11
N VAL A 321 -13.81 13.30 -9.19
CA VAL A 321 -13.52 12.62 -10.46
C VAL A 321 -14.76 11.97 -11.13
N PRO A 322 -15.68 11.30 -10.38
CA PRO A 322 -16.79 10.58 -11.01
C PRO A 322 -17.72 11.50 -11.79
N PRO A 323 -18.16 11.10 -13.01
CA PRO A 323 -19.09 11.92 -13.81
C PRO A 323 -20.49 11.99 -13.20
N ILE A 324 -20.92 10.96 -12.47
CA ILE A 324 -22.16 10.91 -11.71
C ILE A 324 -21.91 10.18 -10.38
N SER A 325 -22.23 10.80 -9.28
CA SER A 325 -22.36 10.17 -7.95
C SER A 325 -22.74 11.23 -6.92
N THR A 326 -23.29 10.81 -5.78
CA THR A 326 -23.28 11.62 -4.56
C THR A 326 -22.08 11.19 -3.73
N SER A 327 -21.05 12.05 -3.62
CA SER A 327 -19.85 11.75 -2.85
C SER A 327 -19.89 12.40 -1.47
N ILE A 328 -19.70 11.60 -0.42
CA ILE A 328 -19.68 12.01 0.98
C ILE A 328 -18.24 11.97 1.46
N ILE A 329 -17.67 13.14 1.76
CA ILE A 329 -16.28 13.24 2.25
C ILE A 329 -16.27 12.99 3.75
N ALA A 330 -15.67 11.89 4.17
CA ALA A 330 -15.53 11.50 5.57
C ALA A 330 -14.46 10.41 5.73
N THR A 331 -13.89 10.30 6.91
CA THR A 331 -13.09 9.13 7.27
C THR A 331 -13.99 7.93 7.55
N MET A 332 -13.47 6.72 7.31
CA MET A 332 -14.29 5.49 7.29
C MET A 332 -14.97 5.20 8.63
N ARG A 333 -14.28 5.39 9.75
CA ARG A 333 -14.85 5.02 11.07
C ARG A 333 -16.06 5.86 11.45
N PRO A 334 -16.03 7.20 11.46
CA PRO A 334 -17.21 8.02 11.73
C PRO A 334 -18.36 7.74 10.75
N ALA A 335 -18.05 7.59 9.45
CA ALA A 335 -19.07 7.36 8.44
C ALA A 335 -19.78 6.01 8.60
N LEU A 336 -19.02 4.91 8.76
CA LEU A 336 -19.60 3.58 8.95
C LEU A 336 -20.35 3.45 10.28
N SER A 337 -19.83 4.08 11.35
CA SER A 337 -20.52 4.08 12.66
C SER A 337 -21.87 4.80 12.57
N LEU A 338 -21.91 5.98 11.95
CA LEU A 338 -23.14 6.74 11.76
C LEU A 338 -24.12 5.99 10.84
N LEU A 339 -23.63 5.39 9.75
CA LEU A 339 -24.46 4.62 8.84
C LEU A 339 -25.11 3.40 9.53
N LEU A 340 -24.36 2.70 10.39
CA LEU A 340 -24.86 1.61 11.20
C LEU A 340 -25.88 2.08 12.26
N GLU A 341 -25.70 3.26 12.82
CA GLU A 341 -26.64 3.84 13.77
C GLU A 341 -28.00 4.15 13.10
N LEU A 342 -27.95 4.73 11.90
CA LEU A 342 -29.13 5.23 11.21
C LEU A 342 -29.87 4.20 10.37
N LEU A 343 -29.16 3.17 9.83
CA LEU A 343 -29.75 2.20 8.93
C LEU A 343 -30.65 1.21 9.69
N PRO A 344 -31.95 1.18 9.41
CA PRO A 344 -32.84 0.20 10.03
C PRO A 344 -32.55 -1.23 9.53
N GLU A 345 -33.00 -2.23 10.26
CA GLU A 345 -32.97 -3.60 9.79
C GLU A 345 -33.86 -3.76 8.54
N THR A 346 -33.36 -4.47 7.55
CA THR A 346 -34.10 -4.71 6.30
C THR A 346 -34.74 -6.08 6.27
N LYS A 347 -35.92 -6.15 5.63
CA LYS A 347 -36.64 -7.41 5.34
C LYS A 347 -36.27 -8.02 3.99
N ARG A 348 -35.40 -7.36 3.19
CA ARG A 348 -34.96 -7.90 1.89
C ARG A 348 -34.25 -9.24 2.07
N ALA A 349 -34.33 -10.10 1.05
CA ALA A 349 -33.54 -11.34 1.02
C ALA A 349 -32.06 -11.00 0.83
N ALA A 350 -31.18 -11.78 1.48
CA ALA A 350 -29.77 -11.70 1.21
C ALA A 350 -29.47 -12.21 -0.22
N PRO A 351 -28.46 -11.65 -0.92
CA PRO A 351 -28.04 -12.17 -2.21
C PRO A 351 -27.52 -13.61 -2.10
N GLN A 352 -27.59 -14.35 -3.20
CA GLN A 352 -27.04 -15.70 -3.26
C GLN A 352 -25.52 -15.67 -3.02
N ALA A 353 -25.02 -16.58 -2.19
CA ALA A 353 -23.59 -16.71 -1.93
C ALA A 353 -22.84 -17.16 -3.20
N ARG A 354 -21.63 -16.63 -3.38
CA ARG A 354 -20.73 -17.02 -4.45
C ARG A 354 -20.32 -18.50 -4.28
N VAL A 355 -20.37 -19.25 -5.36
CA VAL A 355 -19.83 -20.61 -5.40
C VAL A 355 -18.33 -20.54 -5.65
N LEU A 356 -17.55 -21.14 -4.75
CA LEU A 356 -16.11 -21.30 -4.96
C LEU A 356 -15.84 -22.45 -5.94
N PRO A 357 -14.79 -22.40 -6.76
CA PRO A 357 -14.43 -23.48 -7.65
C PRO A 357 -14.02 -24.74 -6.88
N GLU A 358 -14.10 -25.88 -7.54
CA GLU A 358 -13.51 -27.12 -7.05
C GLU A 358 -11.99 -26.99 -6.90
N ALA A 359 -11.40 -27.81 -6.03
CA ALA A 359 -9.96 -27.87 -5.86
C ALA A 359 -9.28 -28.31 -7.17
N PRO A 360 -8.25 -27.57 -7.65
CA PRO A 360 -7.54 -27.94 -8.85
C PRO A 360 -6.78 -29.27 -8.67
N LYS A 361 -6.64 -30.03 -9.75
CA LYS A 361 -5.87 -31.28 -9.73
C LYS A 361 -4.40 -31.01 -10.02
N PRO A 362 -3.48 -31.78 -9.39
CA PRO A 362 -2.07 -31.70 -9.73
C PRO A 362 -1.82 -32.21 -11.16
N SER A 363 -0.95 -31.53 -11.89
CA SER A 363 -0.40 -31.96 -13.18
C SER A 363 0.97 -31.32 -13.42
N ASP A 364 1.71 -31.80 -14.39
CA ASP A 364 2.99 -31.24 -14.80
C ASP A 364 2.92 -30.84 -16.28
N PRO A 365 3.35 -29.63 -16.68
CA PRO A 365 3.88 -28.55 -15.83
C PRO A 365 2.86 -28.07 -14.78
N ILE A 366 3.34 -27.50 -13.67
CA ILE A 366 2.52 -27.12 -12.52
C ILE A 366 1.51 -26.03 -12.92
N PRO A 367 0.19 -26.27 -12.78
CA PRO A 367 -0.81 -25.24 -13.02
C PRO A 367 -0.77 -24.17 -11.91
N VAL A 368 -0.94 -22.89 -12.29
CA VAL A 368 -0.90 -21.79 -11.31
C VAL A 368 -2.06 -21.87 -10.31
N ASP A 369 -3.24 -22.30 -10.71
CA ASP A 369 -4.39 -22.52 -9.82
C ASP A 369 -4.10 -23.59 -8.75
N TYR A 370 -3.42 -24.69 -9.11
CA TYR A 370 -2.98 -25.70 -8.16
C TYR A 370 -1.94 -25.15 -7.17
N LEU A 371 -0.97 -24.36 -7.65
CA LEU A 371 -0.01 -23.67 -6.77
C LEU A 371 -0.75 -22.76 -5.78
N LEU A 372 -1.65 -21.91 -6.26
CA LEU A 372 -2.39 -20.95 -5.43
C LEU A 372 -3.28 -21.66 -4.40
N HIS A 373 -3.98 -22.72 -4.81
CA HIS A 373 -4.78 -23.54 -3.91
C HIS A 373 -3.92 -24.19 -2.82
N THR A 374 -2.81 -24.83 -3.22
CA THR A 374 -1.90 -25.51 -2.30
C THR A 374 -1.26 -24.53 -1.31
N LEU A 375 -0.81 -23.36 -1.79
CA LEU A 375 -0.29 -22.31 -0.92
C LEU A 375 -1.37 -21.83 0.07
N GLY A 376 -2.60 -21.59 -0.41
CA GLY A 376 -3.71 -21.15 0.44
C GLY A 376 -4.07 -22.13 1.55
N GLN A 377 -3.92 -23.45 1.31
CA GLN A 377 -4.10 -24.49 2.34
C GLN A 377 -2.93 -24.54 3.33
N ALA A 378 -1.73 -24.17 2.90
CA ALA A 378 -0.51 -24.21 3.71
C ALA A 378 -0.29 -22.95 4.56
N LEU A 379 -0.94 -21.83 4.25
CA LEU A 379 -0.77 -20.57 4.99
C LEU A 379 -1.16 -20.73 6.46
N PRO A 380 -0.28 -20.38 7.41
CA PRO A 380 -0.63 -20.41 8.82
C PRO A 380 -1.65 -19.32 9.17
N ALA A 381 -2.42 -19.55 10.22
CA ALA A 381 -3.36 -18.55 10.73
C ALA A 381 -2.63 -17.26 11.10
N GLY A 382 -3.19 -16.12 10.69
CA GLY A 382 -2.58 -14.79 10.91
C GLY A 382 -1.46 -14.43 9.93
N ALA A 383 -1.12 -15.29 8.97
CA ALA A 383 -0.17 -14.93 7.92
C ALA A 383 -0.67 -13.75 7.09
N ALA A 384 0.27 -12.90 6.64
CA ALA A 384 -0.02 -11.86 5.67
C ALA A 384 0.66 -12.17 4.33
N LEU A 385 -0.11 -12.02 3.27
CA LEU A 385 0.34 -12.16 1.89
C LEU A 385 0.65 -10.80 1.30
N VAL A 386 1.85 -10.63 0.75
CA VAL A 386 2.25 -9.46 -0.04
C VAL A 386 2.43 -9.92 -1.47
N GLU A 387 1.61 -9.41 -2.38
CA GLU A 387 1.41 -10.00 -3.71
C GLU A 387 1.88 -9.07 -4.84
N GLU A 388 2.56 -9.66 -5.84
CA GLU A 388 2.91 -9.01 -7.10
C GLU A 388 2.92 -10.02 -8.25
N ILE A 389 1.73 -10.60 -8.53
CA ILE A 389 1.52 -11.54 -9.63
C ILE A 389 0.44 -11.01 -10.59
N PRO A 390 0.66 -9.87 -11.27
CA PRO A 390 -0.37 -9.18 -12.04
C PRO A 390 -1.07 -10.08 -13.08
N SER A 391 -0.36 -11.04 -13.65
CA SER A 391 -0.92 -12.01 -14.61
C SER A 391 -1.94 -12.95 -14.00
N HIS A 392 -1.81 -13.27 -12.71
CA HIS A 392 -2.57 -14.33 -12.04
C HIS A 392 -3.37 -13.86 -10.83
N ARG A 393 -3.38 -12.57 -10.51
CA ARG A 393 -4.14 -12.02 -9.36
C ARG A 393 -5.63 -12.39 -9.39
N PRO A 394 -6.36 -12.33 -10.52
CA PRO A 394 -7.76 -12.77 -10.56
C PRO A 394 -7.92 -14.26 -10.21
N LEU A 395 -6.95 -15.08 -10.59
CA LEU A 395 -6.92 -16.51 -10.30
C LEU A 395 -6.62 -16.74 -8.81
N MET A 396 -5.73 -15.94 -8.22
CA MET A 396 -5.40 -16.01 -6.80
C MET A 396 -6.63 -15.89 -5.91
N HIS A 397 -7.42 -14.82 -6.04
CA HIS A 397 -8.63 -14.61 -5.26
C HIS A 397 -9.73 -15.66 -5.50
N LYS A 398 -9.61 -16.43 -6.58
CA LYS A 398 -10.52 -17.53 -6.90
C LYS A 398 -10.15 -18.81 -6.13
N PHE A 399 -8.85 -19.12 -6.05
CA PHE A 399 -8.36 -20.38 -5.49
C PHE A 399 -7.70 -20.24 -4.11
N MET A 400 -7.35 -19.02 -3.71
CA MET A 400 -6.78 -18.67 -2.41
C MET A 400 -7.52 -17.45 -1.81
N PRO A 401 -8.81 -17.58 -1.47
CA PRO A 401 -9.58 -16.47 -0.92
C PRO A 401 -9.04 -16.01 0.43
N MET A 402 -8.86 -14.69 0.58
CA MET A 402 -8.29 -14.06 1.76
C MET A 402 -9.28 -14.06 2.93
N PRO A 403 -8.81 -14.32 4.17
CA PRO A 403 -9.68 -14.46 5.33
C PRO A 403 -10.26 -13.15 5.86
N GLY A 404 -9.65 -11.99 5.57
CA GLY A 404 -10.11 -10.68 6.06
C GLY A 404 -9.02 -9.65 6.20
N ALA A 405 -9.25 -8.68 7.07
CA ALA A 405 -8.35 -7.55 7.32
C ALA A 405 -6.91 -7.98 7.62
N ASP A 406 -5.97 -7.14 7.23
CA ASP A 406 -4.53 -7.32 7.48
C ASP A 406 -3.92 -8.62 6.93
N SER A 407 -4.63 -9.34 6.05
CA SER A 407 -4.17 -10.61 5.45
C SER A 407 -3.59 -10.49 4.05
N PHE A 408 -3.88 -9.42 3.31
CA PHE A 408 -3.47 -9.24 1.92
C PHE A 408 -3.05 -7.80 1.63
N TYR A 409 -1.91 -7.66 0.93
CA TYR A 409 -1.32 -6.40 0.53
C TYR A 409 -0.75 -6.50 -0.89
N THR A 410 -0.94 -5.46 -1.68
CA THR A 410 -0.35 -5.35 -3.01
C THR A 410 -0.16 -3.88 -3.38
N MET A 411 0.32 -3.58 -4.59
CA MET A 411 0.46 -2.21 -5.08
C MET A 411 -0.79 -1.77 -5.87
N SER A 412 -1.22 -0.53 -5.65
CA SER A 412 -2.24 0.17 -6.45
C SER A 412 -1.67 0.92 -7.66
N SER A 413 -0.35 0.96 -7.81
CA SER A 413 0.33 1.72 -8.86
C SER A 413 0.46 0.97 -10.18
N GLY A 414 0.49 -0.37 -10.12
CA GLY A 414 0.89 -1.21 -11.25
C GLY A 414 2.40 -1.24 -11.52
N GLY A 415 3.21 -0.50 -10.73
CA GLY A 415 4.68 -0.51 -10.83
C GLY A 415 5.28 -1.77 -10.23
N LEU A 416 6.18 -2.44 -10.96
CA LEU A 416 6.86 -3.64 -10.47
C LEU A 416 7.98 -3.29 -9.47
N GLY A 417 8.29 -4.26 -8.58
CA GLY A 417 9.38 -4.15 -7.60
C GLY A 417 8.96 -3.65 -6.22
N TYR A 418 7.67 -3.65 -5.91
CA TYR A 418 7.13 -3.23 -4.63
C TYR A 418 7.06 -4.36 -3.60
N SER A 419 6.51 -5.53 -3.98
CA SER A 419 6.04 -6.50 -2.98
C SER A 419 7.14 -7.19 -2.20
N LEU A 420 8.27 -7.49 -2.81
CA LEU A 420 9.38 -8.12 -2.10
C LEU A 420 9.95 -7.22 -0.98
N PRO A 421 10.35 -5.96 -1.23
CA PRO A 421 10.78 -5.06 -0.16
C PRO A 421 9.64 -4.73 0.82
N ALA A 422 8.39 -4.60 0.37
CA ALA A 422 7.25 -4.38 1.26
C ALA A 422 7.05 -5.56 2.22
N ALA A 423 7.23 -6.80 1.76
CA ALA A 423 7.19 -7.98 2.61
C ALA A 423 8.30 -7.96 3.68
N VAL A 424 9.52 -7.52 3.35
CA VAL A 424 10.59 -7.31 4.32
C VAL A 424 10.20 -6.27 5.37
N GLY A 425 9.68 -5.13 4.94
CA GLY A 425 9.21 -4.08 5.83
C GLY A 425 8.06 -4.55 6.74
N MET A 426 7.14 -5.32 6.18
CA MET A 426 6.02 -5.89 6.94
C MET A 426 6.50 -6.92 7.98
N ALA A 427 7.45 -7.78 7.65
CA ALA A 427 8.05 -8.71 8.61
C ALA A 427 8.75 -7.98 9.77
N LEU A 428 9.40 -6.84 9.49
CA LEU A 428 9.97 -5.97 10.53
C LEU A 428 8.90 -5.32 11.43
N GLY A 429 7.73 -5.03 10.89
CA GLY A 429 6.60 -4.42 11.62
C GLY A 429 5.71 -5.45 12.35
N ARG A 430 5.69 -6.70 11.88
CA ARG A 430 4.87 -7.81 12.40
C ARG A 430 5.74 -9.04 12.71
N PRO A 431 6.68 -8.96 13.65
CA PRO A 431 7.70 -9.99 13.86
C PRO A 431 7.17 -11.33 14.37
N LYS A 432 5.90 -11.39 14.78
CA LYS A 432 5.24 -12.61 15.26
C LYS A 432 4.45 -13.33 14.15
N ASP A 433 4.21 -12.66 13.03
CA ASP A 433 3.39 -13.18 11.95
C ASP A 433 4.28 -13.73 10.83
N ARG A 434 3.81 -14.78 10.16
CA ARG A 434 4.45 -15.25 8.94
C ARG A 434 4.08 -14.32 7.79
N ILE A 435 5.09 -13.72 7.16
CA ILE A 435 4.89 -12.91 5.96
C ILE A 435 5.25 -13.73 4.74
N VAL A 436 4.35 -13.78 3.78
CA VAL A 436 4.55 -14.49 2.51
C VAL A 436 4.54 -13.49 1.37
N CYS A 437 5.64 -13.42 0.62
CA CYS A 437 5.72 -12.66 -0.63
C CYS A 437 5.40 -13.61 -1.79
N LEU A 438 4.30 -13.39 -2.49
CA LEU A 438 3.95 -14.12 -3.71
C LEU A 438 4.23 -13.22 -4.91
N ILE A 439 5.22 -13.58 -5.73
CA ILE A 439 5.76 -12.68 -6.75
C ILE A 439 6.05 -13.43 -8.06
N GLY A 440 5.85 -12.75 -9.20
CA GLY A 440 6.26 -13.27 -10.50
C GLY A 440 7.77 -13.11 -10.74
N ASP A 441 8.33 -13.95 -11.61
CA ASP A 441 9.74 -13.93 -12.01
C ASP A 441 10.20 -12.55 -12.51
N GLY A 442 9.45 -11.95 -13.42
CA GLY A 442 9.74 -10.61 -13.93
C GLY A 442 9.68 -9.52 -12.86
N SER A 443 8.70 -9.60 -11.95
CA SER A 443 8.55 -8.65 -10.84
C SER A 443 9.69 -8.76 -9.84
N ALA A 444 10.13 -9.98 -9.52
CA ALA A 444 11.19 -10.23 -8.55
C ALA A 444 12.52 -9.58 -8.94
N MET A 445 12.82 -9.50 -10.25
CA MET A 445 14.06 -8.92 -10.75
C MET A 445 14.21 -7.41 -10.49
N TYR A 446 13.13 -6.70 -10.17
CA TYR A 446 13.20 -5.26 -9.86
C TYR A 446 13.75 -4.95 -8.47
N SER A 447 13.70 -5.92 -7.52
CA SER A 447 13.97 -5.62 -6.10
C SER A 447 14.59 -6.78 -5.32
N LEU A 448 15.29 -7.70 -6.00
CA LEU A 448 15.93 -8.88 -5.36
C LEU A 448 16.88 -8.51 -4.21
N GLN A 449 17.46 -7.31 -4.24
CA GLN A 449 18.34 -6.80 -3.19
C GLN A 449 17.69 -6.80 -1.80
N ALA A 450 16.35 -6.76 -1.73
CA ALA A 450 15.63 -6.85 -0.46
C ALA A 450 15.82 -8.20 0.25
N LEU A 451 16.13 -9.29 -0.47
CA LEU A 451 16.47 -10.58 0.11
C LEU A 451 17.68 -10.51 1.04
N TRP A 452 18.70 -9.71 0.64
CA TRP A 452 19.87 -9.49 1.47
C TRP A 452 19.47 -8.88 2.82
N THR A 453 18.64 -7.84 2.84
CA THR A 453 18.16 -7.23 4.10
C THR A 453 17.37 -8.23 4.93
N ALA A 454 16.50 -9.05 4.31
CA ALA A 454 15.77 -10.12 4.99
C ALA A 454 16.71 -11.12 5.67
N ALA A 455 17.76 -11.55 4.97
CA ALA A 455 18.76 -12.48 5.48
C ALA A 455 19.58 -11.89 6.63
N GLN A 456 20.08 -10.65 6.49
CA GLN A 456 20.82 -9.94 7.56
C GLN A 456 20.00 -9.81 8.84
N ARG A 457 18.68 -9.67 8.70
CA ARG A 457 17.74 -9.51 9.83
C ARG A 457 17.12 -10.84 10.28
N ARG A 458 17.46 -11.96 9.63
CA ARG A 458 16.88 -13.29 9.89
C ARG A 458 15.36 -13.26 9.98
N LEU A 459 14.71 -12.58 9.03
CA LEU A 459 13.27 -12.38 9.08
C LEU A 459 12.52 -13.68 8.75
N PRO A 460 11.52 -14.08 9.55
CA PRO A 460 10.73 -15.28 9.32
C PRO A 460 9.72 -15.04 8.19
N MET A 461 10.19 -14.97 6.94
CA MET A 461 9.36 -14.73 5.77
C MET A 461 9.64 -15.76 4.67
N THR A 462 8.65 -15.97 3.80
CA THR A 462 8.76 -16.90 2.68
C THR A 462 8.45 -16.15 1.39
N VAL A 463 9.33 -16.27 0.40
CA VAL A 463 9.10 -15.77 -0.96
C VAL A 463 8.72 -16.94 -1.85
N VAL A 464 7.57 -16.85 -2.51
CA VAL A 464 7.13 -17.82 -3.52
C VAL A 464 7.20 -17.15 -4.87
N VAL A 465 8.14 -17.57 -5.72
CA VAL A 465 8.31 -17.04 -7.07
C VAL A 465 7.53 -17.91 -8.05
N ILE A 466 6.55 -17.31 -8.73
CA ILE A 466 5.87 -17.94 -9.87
C ILE A 466 6.74 -17.69 -11.10
N ASN A 467 7.47 -18.71 -11.55
CA ASN A 467 8.37 -18.63 -12.68
C ASN A 467 7.73 -19.25 -13.95
N ASN A 468 7.22 -18.38 -14.83
CA ASN A 468 6.72 -18.74 -16.14
C ASN A 468 7.66 -18.30 -17.28
N SER A 469 8.90 -17.95 -16.94
CA SER A 469 9.98 -17.50 -17.82
C SER A 469 9.63 -16.27 -18.66
N GLY A 470 8.87 -15.29 -18.09
CA GLY A 470 8.58 -14.06 -18.81
C GLY A 470 7.52 -13.16 -18.22
N TYR A 471 7.31 -12.04 -18.88
CA TYR A 471 6.28 -11.06 -18.53
C TYR A 471 4.88 -11.51 -18.98
N GLY A 472 4.24 -12.40 -18.19
CA GLY A 472 2.95 -12.99 -18.50
C GLY A 472 1.83 -11.97 -18.76
N ALA A 473 1.77 -10.88 -17.99
CA ALA A 473 0.80 -9.82 -18.24
C ALA A 473 0.97 -9.19 -19.64
N MET A 474 2.20 -8.96 -20.07
CA MET A 474 2.50 -8.41 -21.39
C MET A 474 2.16 -9.39 -22.51
N ARG A 475 2.39 -10.71 -22.29
CA ARG A 475 1.92 -11.76 -23.22
C ARG A 475 0.40 -11.73 -23.36
N SER A 476 -0.33 -11.60 -22.26
CA SER A 476 -1.79 -11.47 -22.24
C SER A 476 -2.26 -10.22 -22.99
N PHE A 477 -1.67 -9.05 -22.71
CA PHE A 477 -2.03 -7.81 -23.41
C PHE A 477 -1.72 -7.86 -24.91
N SER A 478 -0.60 -8.45 -25.32
CA SER A 478 -0.28 -8.59 -26.73
C SER A 478 -1.34 -9.43 -27.50
N GLN A 479 -1.89 -10.44 -26.84
CA GLN A 479 -2.98 -11.25 -27.40
C GLN A 479 -4.29 -10.45 -27.47
N VAL A 480 -4.66 -9.73 -26.41
CA VAL A 480 -5.88 -8.90 -26.38
C VAL A 480 -5.82 -7.79 -27.43
N MET A 481 -4.65 -7.15 -27.58
CA MET A 481 -4.41 -6.10 -28.57
C MET A 481 -4.13 -6.62 -29.98
N GLN A 482 -4.06 -7.95 -30.17
CA GLN A 482 -3.76 -8.62 -31.44
C GLN A 482 -2.43 -8.18 -32.08
N VAL A 483 -1.45 -7.77 -31.25
CA VAL A 483 -0.10 -7.42 -31.72
C VAL A 483 0.81 -8.66 -31.70
N ARG A 484 1.76 -8.73 -32.65
CA ARG A 484 2.64 -9.89 -32.81
C ARG A 484 4.10 -9.46 -32.75
N ASN A 485 4.98 -10.42 -32.43
CA ASN A 485 6.43 -10.24 -32.43
C ASN A 485 6.90 -9.11 -31.47
N VAL A 486 6.29 -9.02 -30.30
CA VAL A 486 6.66 -8.03 -29.26
C VAL A 486 7.98 -8.47 -28.63
N PRO A 487 9.05 -7.66 -28.69
CA PRO A 487 10.32 -8.00 -28.09
C PRO A 487 10.28 -7.87 -26.56
N GLY A 488 11.18 -8.59 -25.84
CA GLY A 488 11.37 -8.42 -24.40
C GLY A 488 10.29 -9.06 -23.52
N LEU A 489 9.50 -10.01 -24.03
CA LEU A 489 8.49 -10.72 -23.25
C LEU A 489 9.06 -11.93 -22.49
N GLU A 490 10.16 -12.49 -22.99
CA GLU A 490 10.77 -13.70 -22.45
C GLU A 490 11.94 -13.36 -21.52
N LEU A 491 12.06 -14.13 -20.44
CA LEU A 491 13.10 -13.98 -19.41
C LEU A 491 13.83 -15.31 -19.21
N PRO A 492 14.57 -15.81 -20.21
CA PRO A 492 15.25 -17.09 -20.09
C PRO A 492 16.45 -17.04 -19.16
N GLY A 493 16.77 -18.17 -18.53
CA GLY A 493 18.04 -18.37 -17.82
C GLY A 493 18.13 -17.74 -16.43
N LEU A 494 17.06 -17.19 -15.87
CA LEU A 494 17.05 -16.72 -14.48
C LEU A 494 17.02 -17.95 -13.52
N ASP A 495 17.88 -17.91 -12.52
CA ASP A 495 17.99 -18.94 -11.48
C ASP A 495 17.77 -18.29 -10.11
N PHE A 496 16.51 -18.25 -9.66
CA PHE A 496 16.14 -17.58 -8.42
C PHE A 496 16.69 -18.30 -7.18
N VAL A 497 16.95 -19.60 -7.26
CA VAL A 497 17.61 -20.34 -6.17
C VAL A 497 19.00 -19.80 -5.93
N LYS A 498 19.86 -19.72 -6.98
CA LYS A 498 21.20 -19.18 -6.85
C LYS A 498 21.24 -17.71 -6.43
N LEU A 499 20.30 -16.92 -6.95
CA LEU A 499 20.16 -15.51 -6.57
C LEU A 499 19.80 -15.35 -5.09
N ALA A 500 18.89 -16.16 -4.58
CA ALA A 500 18.49 -16.14 -3.18
C ALA A 500 19.59 -16.66 -2.24
N GLU A 501 20.25 -17.76 -2.61
CA GLU A 501 21.41 -18.30 -1.88
C GLU A 501 22.55 -17.27 -1.82
N GLY A 502 22.85 -16.58 -2.93
CA GLY A 502 23.83 -15.50 -2.98
C GLY A 502 23.49 -14.30 -2.09
N MET A 503 22.21 -14.10 -1.75
CA MET A 503 21.72 -13.09 -0.80
C MET A 503 21.61 -13.61 0.64
N GLY A 504 21.92 -14.89 0.88
CA GLY A 504 21.91 -15.51 2.21
C GLY A 504 20.57 -16.11 2.64
N CYS A 505 19.67 -16.41 1.69
CA CYS A 505 18.39 -17.06 1.95
C CYS A 505 18.45 -18.57 1.68
N GLU A 506 17.69 -19.37 2.41
CA GLU A 506 17.42 -20.76 1.99
C GLU A 506 16.53 -20.76 0.74
N ALA A 507 16.83 -21.61 -0.23
CA ALA A 507 16.06 -21.64 -1.46
C ALA A 507 15.87 -23.05 -2.04
N VAL A 508 14.75 -23.26 -2.75
CA VAL A 508 14.44 -24.49 -3.45
C VAL A 508 13.66 -24.23 -4.73
N ARG A 509 13.97 -24.99 -5.79
CA ARG A 509 13.17 -25.01 -7.02
C ARG A 509 12.23 -26.22 -7.02
N VAL A 510 11.00 -26.00 -7.43
CA VAL A 510 9.96 -27.02 -7.59
C VAL A 510 9.53 -27.05 -9.04
N SER A 511 9.68 -28.19 -9.68
CA SER A 511 9.31 -28.39 -11.10
C SER A 511 8.23 -29.46 -11.29
N ARG A 512 7.87 -30.19 -10.23
CA ARG A 512 6.83 -31.21 -10.25
C ARG A 512 5.77 -30.95 -9.18
N SER A 513 4.51 -31.09 -9.55
CA SER A 513 3.38 -30.83 -8.67
C SER A 513 3.38 -31.66 -7.40
N ALA A 514 3.90 -32.90 -7.45
CA ALA A 514 4.02 -33.79 -6.29
C ALA A 514 4.98 -33.24 -5.20
N GLU A 515 5.95 -32.41 -5.54
CA GLU A 515 6.94 -31.85 -4.62
C GLU A 515 6.44 -30.56 -3.93
N LEU A 516 5.44 -29.90 -4.52
CA LEU A 516 5.00 -28.58 -4.14
C LEU A 516 4.52 -28.48 -2.68
N PRO A 517 3.66 -29.37 -2.17
CA PRO A 517 3.17 -29.27 -0.78
C PRO A 517 4.31 -29.33 0.25
N ALA A 518 5.28 -30.24 0.05
CA ALA A 518 6.40 -30.41 0.97
C ALA A 518 7.37 -29.21 0.92
N ALA A 519 7.63 -28.66 -0.27
CA ALA A 519 8.50 -27.48 -0.44
C ALA A 519 7.88 -26.23 0.20
N LEU A 520 6.58 -25.99 0.01
CA LEU A 520 5.86 -24.87 0.65
C LEU A 520 5.85 -25.02 2.17
N ALA A 521 5.54 -26.21 2.69
CA ALA A 521 5.54 -26.46 4.13
C ALA A 521 6.91 -26.21 4.76
N ARG A 522 8.00 -26.66 4.12
CA ARG A 522 9.38 -26.41 4.57
C ARG A 522 9.71 -24.92 4.55
N GLY A 523 9.41 -24.20 3.44
CA GLY A 523 9.66 -22.76 3.33
C GLY A 523 8.88 -21.97 4.38
N LEU A 524 7.61 -22.29 4.60
CA LEU A 524 6.76 -21.63 5.59
C LEU A 524 7.17 -21.90 7.04
N ALA A 525 7.85 -23.02 7.31
CA ALA A 525 8.33 -23.39 8.64
C ALA A 525 9.74 -22.88 8.95
N HIS A 526 10.49 -22.35 7.96
CA HIS A 526 11.86 -21.90 8.13
C HIS A 526 11.96 -20.67 9.02
N ASP A 527 12.88 -20.65 9.99
CA ASP A 527 13.02 -19.55 10.98
C ASP A 527 13.62 -18.26 10.41
N GLY A 528 14.26 -18.33 9.24
CA GLY A 528 14.79 -17.19 8.49
C GLY A 528 14.03 -16.96 7.18
N PRO A 529 14.59 -16.12 6.27
CA PRO A 529 14.00 -15.93 4.96
C PRO A 529 14.23 -17.16 4.08
N SER A 530 13.17 -17.59 3.41
CA SER A 530 13.19 -18.71 2.47
C SER A 530 12.61 -18.30 1.12
N LEU A 531 13.07 -18.95 0.04
CA LEU A 531 12.52 -18.77 -1.30
C LEU A 531 12.14 -20.12 -1.91
N VAL A 532 10.91 -20.20 -2.42
CA VAL A 532 10.41 -21.35 -3.17
C VAL A 532 10.15 -20.88 -4.60
N GLU A 533 11.03 -21.26 -5.53
CA GLU A 533 10.84 -21.02 -6.95
C GLU A 533 9.97 -22.14 -7.53
N VAL A 534 8.81 -21.79 -8.07
CA VAL A 534 7.88 -22.76 -8.67
C VAL A 534 7.83 -22.55 -10.17
N MET A 535 8.31 -23.57 -10.92
CA MET A 535 8.24 -23.60 -12.38
C MET A 535 6.82 -23.94 -12.79
N VAL A 536 6.13 -22.97 -13.39
CA VAL A 536 4.73 -23.14 -13.77
C VAL A 536 4.55 -23.21 -15.29
N ASP A 537 3.35 -23.56 -15.72
CA ASP A 537 2.97 -23.46 -17.13
C ASP A 537 3.16 -22.02 -17.62
N SER A 538 3.70 -21.87 -18.82
CA SER A 538 3.89 -20.57 -19.48
C SER A 538 2.60 -19.92 -19.96
N ALA A 539 1.49 -20.64 -19.99
CA ALA A 539 0.18 -20.12 -20.35
C ALA A 539 -0.29 -19.03 -19.36
N VAL A 540 -0.85 -17.97 -19.89
CA VAL A 540 -1.39 -16.87 -19.09
C VAL A 540 -2.85 -16.64 -19.43
N PRO A 541 -3.69 -16.30 -18.41
CA PRO A 541 -5.08 -15.96 -18.69
C PRO A 541 -5.17 -14.66 -19.50
N LEU A 542 -6.18 -14.53 -20.33
CA LEU A 542 -6.47 -13.26 -21.02
C LEU A 542 -7.00 -12.26 -20.02
N LEU A 543 -6.20 -11.24 -19.73
CA LEU A 543 -6.56 -10.14 -18.83
C LEU A 543 -7.46 -9.16 -19.61
N TYR A 544 -8.59 -8.79 -19.02
CA TYR A 544 -9.53 -7.78 -19.56
C TYR A 544 -10.12 -8.11 -20.94
N ALA A 545 -10.06 -9.35 -21.40
CA ALA A 545 -10.74 -9.75 -22.64
C ALA A 545 -12.24 -9.47 -22.51
N GLN A 546 -12.77 -8.71 -23.46
CA GLN A 546 -14.22 -8.56 -23.57
C GLN A 546 -14.81 -9.93 -23.98
N LYS A 547 -15.89 -10.34 -23.31
CA LYS A 547 -16.68 -11.45 -23.84
C LYS A 547 -17.29 -10.98 -25.15
N SER A 548 -16.89 -11.62 -26.25
CA SER A 548 -17.49 -11.42 -27.56
C SER A 548 -18.98 -11.73 -27.56
#